data_52bad7f05a589ff7a68fa2b3bb59fef0
#
_entry.id   52bad7f05a589ff7a68fa2b3bb59fef0
#
_cell.length_a   1.000
_cell.length_b   1.000
_cell.length_c   1.000
_cell.angle_alpha   90.00
_cell.angle_beta   90.00
_cell.angle_gamma   90.00
#
_symmetry.space_group_name_H-M   'P 1'
#
loop_
_entity.id
_entity.type
_entity.pdbx_description
1 polymer ?
#
loop_
_entity_poly.entity_id
_entity_poly.type
_entity_poly.pdbx_seq_one_letter_code
_entity_poly.pdbx_strand_id
1 'polypeptide(L)'
;FLQASSREVNILIPFSGEPMEVCTAQGNGAELEALNTTVQDLAPGGGTDMYAAALRGLEELKNYDLSQYTPAIILLTDGQSEGSFRAFADAYEELGAQVPVFSIMFGDADETQLEELAQYTNARVFDGRENLTEAFRSVKGYN
;
A
#
# COMPACT_ATOMS: atom_id res chain seq x y z
N PHE A 1 12.10 -1.30 -1.65
CA PHE A 1 12.86 -0.64 -0.56
C PHE A 1 14.33 -0.39 -0.92
N LEU A 2 15.06 -1.37 -1.46
CA LEU A 2 16.51 -1.25 -1.73
C LEU A 2 16.93 -0.09 -2.68
N GLN A 3 15.96 0.61 -3.28
CA GLN A 3 16.19 1.74 -4.18
C GLN A 3 15.58 3.04 -3.63
N ALA A 4 15.26 3.09 -2.34
CA ALA A 4 14.74 4.30 -1.72
C ALA A 4 15.79 5.41 -1.70
N SER A 5 15.35 6.64 -1.90
CA SER A 5 16.19 7.83 -1.77
C SER A 5 16.23 8.33 -0.33
N SER A 6 17.19 9.19 -0.02
CA SER A 6 17.30 9.80 1.32
C SER A 6 16.12 10.72 1.70
N ARG A 7 15.25 11.06 0.75
CA ARG A 7 14.09 11.94 0.96
C ARG A 7 12.76 11.17 1.06
N GLU A 8 12.77 9.87 0.77
CA GLU A 8 11.57 9.05 0.83
C GLU A 8 11.21 8.71 2.28
N VAL A 9 9.93 8.63 2.55
CA VAL A 9 9.38 8.03 3.77
C VAL A 9 8.63 6.78 3.33
N ASN A 10 9.02 5.64 3.86
CA ASN A 10 8.39 4.35 3.58
C ASN A 10 7.60 3.91 4.80
N ILE A 11 6.32 3.66 4.62
CA ILE A 11 5.40 3.18 5.65
C ILE A 11 4.98 1.76 5.24
N LEU A 12 5.30 0.79 6.07
CA LEU A 12 4.90 -0.59 5.89
C LEU A 12 3.73 -0.89 6.82
N ILE A 13 2.64 -1.38 6.25
CA ILE A 13 1.43 -1.80 6.97
C ILE A 13 1.15 -3.25 6.59
N PRO A 14 1.71 -4.24 7.33
CA PRO A 14 1.32 -5.61 7.14
C PRO A 14 -0.16 -5.79 7.49
N PHE A 15 -0.85 -6.64 6.77
CA PHE A 15 -2.26 -6.92 7.05
C PHE A 15 -2.64 -8.36 6.74
N SER A 16 -3.70 -8.79 7.40
CA SER A 16 -4.45 -10.00 7.12
C SER A 16 -5.95 -9.66 7.20
N GLY A 17 -6.73 -10.26 8.07
CA GLY A 17 -8.11 -9.79 8.37
C GLY A 17 -8.18 -8.39 8.97
N GLU A 18 -7.08 -7.93 9.57
CA GLU A 18 -6.92 -6.57 10.11
C GLU A 18 -5.51 -6.04 9.83
N PRO A 19 -5.32 -4.69 9.79
CA PRO A 19 -4.00 -4.09 9.76
C PRO A 19 -3.21 -4.43 11.02
N MET A 20 -1.93 -4.74 10.83
CA MET A 20 -0.99 -5.00 11.93
C MET A 20 -0.22 -3.74 12.32
N GLU A 21 0.82 -3.90 13.13
CA GLU A 21 1.70 -2.81 13.56
C GLU A 21 2.34 -2.10 12.36
N VAL A 22 2.22 -0.77 12.36
CA VAL A 22 2.78 0.09 11.33
C VAL A 22 4.26 0.31 11.58
N CYS A 23 5.08 0.09 10.56
CA CYS A 23 6.51 0.33 10.60
C CYS A 23 6.87 1.45 9.62
N THR A 24 7.65 2.43 10.08
CA THR A 24 8.05 3.58 9.26
C THR A 24 9.57 3.65 9.16
N ALA A 25 10.06 3.96 7.96
CA ALA A 25 11.47 4.20 7.70
C ALA A 25 11.64 5.50 6.91
N GLN A 26 12.46 6.40 7.42
CA GLN A 26 12.83 7.64 6.73
C GLN A 26 14.18 7.48 6.05
N GLY A 27 14.23 7.81 4.75
CA GLY A 27 15.43 7.74 3.95
C GLY A 27 15.83 6.31 3.58
N ASN A 28 17.13 6.09 3.43
CA ASN A 28 17.72 4.85 2.91
C ASN A 28 18.78 4.24 3.86
N GLY A 29 18.69 4.57 5.15
CA GLY A 29 19.64 4.12 6.17
C GLY A 29 19.14 2.92 6.99
N ALA A 30 19.57 2.87 8.26
CA ALA A 30 19.29 1.76 9.18
C ALA A 30 17.80 1.51 9.42
N GLU A 31 16.95 2.53 9.37
CA GLU A 31 15.51 2.37 9.51
C GLU A 31 14.91 1.57 8.35
N LEU A 32 15.41 1.79 7.12
CA LEU A 32 14.99 1.02 5.95
C LEU A 32 15.46 -0.43 6.03
N GLU A 33 16.65 -0.69 6.57
CA GLU A 33 17.14 -2.05 6.81
C GLU A 33 16.29 -2.78 7.86
N ALA A 34 15.89 -2.08 8.93
CA ALA A 34 14.99 -2.62 9.96
C ALA A 34 13.62 -2.97 9.36
N LEU A 35 13.06 -2.08 8.52
CA LEU A 35 11.80 -2.33 7.81
C LEU A 35 11.90 -3.54 6.88
N ASN A 36 13.01 -3.70 6.17
CA ASN A 36 13.24 -4.88 5.34
C ASN A 36 13.32 -6.17 6.17
N THR A 37 13.92 -6.13 7.36
CA THR A 37 13.93 -7.27 8.29
C THR A 37 12.51 -7.62 8.73
N THR A 38 11.70 -6.62 9.09
CA THR A 38 10.29 -6.83 9.41
C THR A 38 9.55 -7.56 8.29
N VAL A 39 9.76 -7.17 7.03
CA VAL A 39 9.14 -7.85 5.88
C VAL A 39 9.55 -9.31 5.79
N GLN A 40 10.83 -9.62 6.05
CA GLN A 40 11.34 -11.00 6.00
C GLN A 40 10.77 -11.89 7.12
N ASP A 41 10.43 -11.31 8.25
CA ASP A 41 9.89 -12.00 9.42
C ASP A 41 8.36 -12.17 9.37
N LEU A 42 7.67 -11.58 8.37
CA LEU A 42 6.23 -11.76 8.19
C LEU A 42 5.88 -13.21 7.89
N ALA A 43 4.91 -13.73 8.62
CA ALA A 43 4.36 -15.06 8.39
C ALA A 43 2.96 -14.96 7.75
N PRO A 44 2.66 -15.78 6.74
CA PRO A 44 1.33 -15.78 6.13
C PRO A 44 0.28 -16.33 7.10
N GLY A 45 -0.93 -15.77 7.06
CA GLY A 45 -2.06 -16.27 7.85
C GLY A 45 -3.17 -15.23 8.01
N GLY A 46 -4.32 -15.71 8.46
CA GLY A 46 -5.51 -14.89 8.67
C GLY A 46 -6.36 -14.70 7.41
N GLY A 47 -7.33 -13.78 7.48
CA GLY A 47 -8.16 -13.37 6.36
C GLY A 47 -7.51 -12.28 5.51
N THR A 48 -8.32 -11.59 4.70
CA THR A 48 -7.84 -10.49 3.86
C THR A 48 -8.80 -9.31 3.98
N ASP A 49 -8.35 -8.19 4.55
CA ASP A 49 -9.06 -6.90 4.50
C ASP A 49 -8.15 -5.80 3.94
N MET A 50 -8.09 -5.74 2.61
CA MET A 50 -7.30 -4.74 1.91
C MET A 50 -7.83 -3.31 2.08
N TYR A 51 -9.15 -3.16 2.27
CA TYR A 51 -9.75 -1.83 2.46
C TYR A 51 -9.38 -1.24 3.82
N ALA A 52 -9.38 -2.07 4.88
CA ALA A 52 -8.90 -1.64 6.19
C ALA A 52 -7.41 -1.28 6.16
N ALA A 53 -6.59 -2.04 5.42
CA ALA A 53 -5.18 -1.74 5.25
C ALA A 53 -4.96 -0.43 4.49
N ALA A 54 -5.68 -0.21 3.38
CA ALA A 54 -5.62 1.04 2.62
C ALA A 54 -6.11 2.23 3.44
N LEU A 55 -7.21 2.07 4.21
CA LEU A 55 -7.71 3.08 5.14
C LEU A 55 -6.65 3.42 6.18
N ARG A 56 -6.00 2.42 6.78
CA ARG A 56 -4.89 2.64 7.71
C ARG A 56 -3.76 3.45 7.07
N GLY A 57 -3.47 3.20 5.80
CA GLY A 57 -2.51 3.99 5.03
C GLY A 57 -2.91 5.46 4.92
N LEU A 58 -4.18 5.76 4.64
CA LEU A 58 -4.69 7.13 4.61
C LEU A 58 -4.58 7.83 5.99
N GLU A 59 -4.86 7.10 7.07
CA GLU A 59 -4.72 7.63 8.44
C GLU A 59 -3.27 7.97 8.78
N GLU A 60 -2.32 7.13 8.39
CA GLU A 60 -0.90 7.42 8.58
C GLU A 60 -0.44 8.67 7.81
N LEU A 61 -0.97 8.89 6.61
CA LEU A 61 -0.65 10.07 5.81
C LEU A 61 -1.11 11.38 6.46
N LYS A 62 -2.11 11.36 7.36
CA LYS A 62 -2.54 12.54 8.13
C LYS A 62 -1.43 13.10 9.04
N ASN A 63 -0.41 12.29 9.34
CA ASN A 63 0.75 12.71 10.15
C ASN A 63 1.79 13.51 9.35
N TYR A 64 1.61 13.67 8.03
CA TYR A 64 2.56 14.31 7.14
C TYR A 64 1.96 15.55 6.47
N ASP A 65 2.79 16.54 6.19
CA ASP A 65 2.40 17.68 5.35
C ASP A 65 2.43 17.26 3.87
N LEU A 66 1.27 16.89 3.33
CA LEU A 66 1.13 16.39 1.96
C LEU A 66 1.43 17.46 0.89
N SER A 67 1.66 18.72 1.28
CA SER A 67 2.18 19.75 0.36
C SER A 67 3.68 19.58 0.09
N GLN A 68 4.38 18.86 0.95
CA GLN A 68 5.84 18.60 0.87
C GLN A 68 6.17 17.25 0.26
N TYR A 69 5.18 16.35 0.15
CA TYR A 69 5.35 14.99 -0.33
C TYR A 69 4.43 14.69 -1.51
N THR A 70 4.84 13.73 -2.32
CA THR A 70 3.96 13.09 -3.31
C THR A 70 3.56 11.73 -2.77
N PRO A 71 2.41 11.64 -2.06
CA PRO A 71 2.01 10.39 -1.42
C PRO A 71 1.47 9.39 -2.44
N ALA A 72 1.71 8.11 -2.18
CA ALA A 72 1.07 7.00 -2.87
C ALA A 72 0.94 5.81 -1.93
N ILE A 73 -0.12 5.03 -2.10
CA ILE A 73 -0.28 3.73 -1.46
C ILE A 73 0.00 2.65 -2.49
N ILE A 74 0.78 1.64 -2.13
CA ILE A 74 1.00 0.44 -2.93
C ILE A 74 0.42 -0.72 -2.15
N LEU A 75 -0.68 -1.26 -2.64
CA LEU A 75 -1.39 -2.38 -2.05
C LEU A 75 -0.96 -3.69 -2.73
N LEU A 76 -0.53 -4.67 -1.92
CA LEU A 76 -0.22 -6.01 -2.39
C LEU A 76 -1.19 -6.99 -1.77
N THR A 77 -1.85 -7.79 -2.60
CA THR A 77 -2.76 -8.83 -2.12
C THR A 77 -2.81 -10.01 -3.08
N ASP A 78 -3.03 -11.19 -2.53
CA ASP A 78 -3.21 -12.46 -3.23
C ASP A 78 -4.60 -13.06 -3.03
N GLY A 79 -5.50 -12.34 -2.34
CA GLY A 79 -6.84 -12.82 -2.00
C GLY A 79 -7.95 -11.83 -2.26
N GLN A 80 -9.17 -12.30 -2.03
CA GLN A 80 -10.37 -11.47 -2.05
C GLN A 80 -10.52 -10.74 -0.71
N SER A 81 -10.92 -9.48 -0.74
CA SER A 81 -11.14 -8.71 0.47
C SER A 81 -12.53 -8.95 1.05
N GLU A 82 -12.60 -9.16 2.36
CA GLU A 82 -13.83 -9.25 3.14
C GLU A 82 -14.30 -7.88 3.68
N GLY A 83 -13.48 -6.83 3.51
CA GLY A 83 -13.71 -5.51 4.07
C GLY A 83 -14.69 -4.64 3.28
N SER A 84 -14.83 -3.39 3.72
CA SER A 84 -15.77 -2.43 3.17
C SER A 84 -15.10 -1.33 2.36
N PHE A 85 -15.31 -1.33 1.04
CA PHE A 85 -14.90 -0.23 0.16
C PHE A 85 -15.45 1.12 0.63
N ARG A 86 -16.70 1.15 1.13
CA ARG A 86 -17.32 2.39 1.58
C ARG A 86 -16.55 3.06 2.72
N ALA A 87 -16.08 2.29 3.70
CA ALA A 87 -15.30 2.84 4.81
C ALA A 87 -14.01 3.49 4.32
N PHE A 88 -13.34 2.88 3.34
CA PHE A 88 -12.18 3.47 2.67
C PHE A 88 -12.56 4.76 1.92
N ALA A 89 -13.64 4.74 1.13
CA ALA A 89 -14.08 5.89 0.35
C ALA A 89 -14.42 7.09 1.23
N ASP A 90 -15.15 6.88 2.34
CA ASP A 90 -15.50 7.94 3.29
C ASP A 90 -14.22 8.58 3.89
N ALA A 91 -13.22 7.77 4.26
CA ALA A 91 -11.93 8.27 4.78
C ALA A 91 -11.09 8.99 3.71
N TYR A 92 -11.15 8.53 2.46
CA TYR A 92 -10.48 9.15 1.33
C TYR A 92 -11.01 10.56 1.06
N GLU A 93 -12.34 10.73 1.06
CA GLU A 93 -12.99 12.03 0.93
C GLU A 93 -12.64 12.96 2.09
N GLU A 94 -12.61 12.44 3.32
CA GLU A 94 -12.24 13.22 4.51
C GLU A 94 -10.80 13.74 4.46
N LEU A 95 -9.87 12.95 3.91
CA LEU A 95 -8.47 13.34 3.76
C LEU A 95 -8.32 14.59 2.86
N GLY A 96 -9.18 14.75 1.87
CA GLY A 96 -9.22 15.92 0.98
C GLY A 96 -7.96 16.07 0.10
N ALA A 97 -7.14 15.04 -0.02
CA ALA A 97 -5.94 15.01 -0.83
C ALA A 97 -6.01 13.86 -1.84
N GLN A 98 -5.41 14.07 -3.01
CA GLN A 98 -5.33 13.01 -4.03
C GLN A 98 -4.17 12.07 -3.70
N VAL A 99 -4.50 10.85 -3.29
CA VAL A 99 -3.54 9.79 -2.97
C VAL A 99 -3.83 8.59 -3.86
N PRO A 100 -3.04 8.33 -4.92
CA PRO A 100 -3.25 7.16 -5.75
C PRO A 100 -2.98 5.88 -4.95
N VAL A 101 -3.88 4.91 -5.08
CA VAL A 101 -3.73 3.56 -4.51
C VAL A 101 -3.45 2.60 -5.67
N PHE A 102 -2.18 2.37 -5.93
CA PHE A 102 -1.74 1.36 -6.89
C PHE A 102 -1.87 -0.03 -6.29
N SER A 103 -2.42 -0.95 -7.04
CA SER A 103 -2.57 -2.33 -6.60
C SER A 103 -1.64 -3.25 -7.39
N ILE A 104 -0.96 -4.14 -6.71
CA ILE A 104 -0.20 -5.23 -7.33
C ILE A 104 -0.90 -6.53 -6.98
N MET A 105 -1.47 -7.14 -8.00
CA MET A 105 -2.22 -8.39 -7.91
C MET A 105 -1.29 -9.59 -8.07
N PHE A 106 -1.42 -10.57 -7.18
CA PHE A 106 -0.80 -11.88 -7.33
C PHE A 106 -1.71 -12.97 -6.75
N GLY A 107 -1.37 -14.25 -6.98
CA GLY A 107 -2.22 -15.35 -6.53
C GLY A 107 -3.63 -15.29 -7.15
N ASP A 108 -4.63 -15.51 -6.29
CA ASP A 108 -6.07 -15.57 -6.64
C ASP A 108 -6.82 -14.28 -6.25
N ALA A 109 -6.14 -13.13 -6.26
CA ALA A 109 -6.75 -11.84 -5.92
C ALA A 109 -7.94 -11.50 -6.83
N ASP A 110 -8.95 -10.85 -6.26
CA ASP A 110 -10.12 -10.35 -7.02
C ASP A 110 -9.75 -9.06 -7.76
N GLU A 111 -9.54 -9.19 -9.06
CA GLU A 111 -9.19 -8.08 -9.95
C GLU A 111 -10.25 -6.97 -9.93
N THR A 112 -11.54 -7.33 -9.79
CA THR A 112 -12.65 -6.35 -9.78
C THR A 112 -12.55 -5.42 -8.57
N GLN A 113 -12.27 -5.96 -7.38
CA GLN A 113 -12.09 -5.17 -6.17
C GLN A 113 -10.87 -4.24 -6.27
N LEU A 114 -9.77 -4.73 -6.85
CA LEU A 114 -8.55 -3.94 -7.04
C LEU A 114 -8.75 -2.82 -8.07
N GLU A 115 -9.47 -3.11 -9.16
CA GLU A 115 -9.80 -2.10 -10.17
C GLU A 115 -10.74 -1.03 -9.63
N GLU A 116 -11.74 -1.39 -8.82
CA GLU A 116 -12.62 -0.42 -8.17
C GLU A 116 -11.82 0.58 -7.33
N LEU A 117 -10.91 0.08 -6.50
CA LEU A 117 -10.05 0.90 -5.65
C LEU A 117 -9.10 1.79 -6.47
N ALA A 118 -8.46 1.23 -7.48
CA ALA A 118 -7.55 1.94 -8.35
C ALA A 118 -8.25 3.04 -9.17
N GLN A 119 -9.41 2.75 -9.76
CA GLN A 119 -10.20 3.73 -10.50
C GLN A 119 -10.69 4.87 -9.61
N TYR A 120 -11.17 4.56 -8.41
CA TYR A 120 -11.63 5.57 -7.46
C TYR A 120 -10.52 6.56 -7.06
N THR A 121 -9.30 6.08 -6.95
CA THR A 121 -8.14 6.88 -6.54
C THR A 121 -7.28 7.38 -7.71
N ASN A 122 -7.77 7.24 -8.94
CA ASN A 122 -7.06 7.60 -10.18
C ASN A 122 -5.69 6.91 -10.33
N ALA A 123 -5.63 5.64 -9.96
CA ALA A 123 -4.44 4.80 -10.01
C ALA A 123 -4.62 3.61 -10.98
N ARG A 124 -3.84 2.56 -10.85
CA ARG A 124 -3.86 1.36 -11.69
C ARG A 124 -3.60 0.08 -10.92
N VAL A 125 -4.06 -1.03 -11.48
CA VAL A 125 -3.69 -2.39 -11.08
C VAL A 125 -2.53 -2.89 -11.96
N PHE A 126 -1.56 -3.53 -11.34
CA PHE A 126 -0.41 -4.18 -11.99
C PHE A 126 -0.46 -5.67 -11.72
N ASP A 127 -0.18 -6.46 -12.75
CA ASP A 127 -0.11 -7.91 -12.61
C ASP A 127 1.29 -8.32 -12.11
N GLY A 128 1.35 -8.80 -10.88
CA GLY A 128 2.57 -9.28 -10.24
C GLY A 128 2.76 -10.80 -10.30
N ARG A 129 1.84 -11.55 -10.91
CA ARG A 129 1.86 -13.03 -10.97
C ARG A 129 3.07 -13.57 -11.71
N GLU A 130 3.51 -12.89 -12.76
CA GLU A 130 4.69 -13.31 -13.54
C GLU A 130 5.98 -12.71 -12.98
N ASN A 131 5.96 -11.43 -12.58
CA ASN A 131 7.16 -10.73 -12.10
C ASN A 131 6.82 -9.59 -11.12
N LEU A 132 6.78 -9.91 -9.84
CA LEU A 132 6.47 -8.95 -8.78
C LEU A 132 7.45 -7.76 -8.75
N THR A 133 8.74 -8.01 -9.00
CA THR A 133 9.75 -6.95 -9.01
C THR A 133 9.51 -5.94 -10.15
N GLU A 134 9.07 -6.41 -11.31
CA GLU A 134 8.76 -5.55 -12.44
C GLU A 134 7.48 -4.76 -12.21
N ALA A 135 6.46 -5.37 -11.59
CA ALA A 135 5.24 -4.69 -11.17
C ALA A 135 5.57 -3.52 -10.22
N PHE A 136 6.40 -3.74 -9.20
CA PHE A 136 6.86 -2.68 -8.31
C PHE A 136 7.62 -1.55 -9.01
N ARG A 137 8.50 -1.89 -9.96
CA ARG A 137 9.22 -0.87 -10.75
C ARG A 137 8.26 -0.04 -11.59
N SER A 138 7.23 -0.68 -12.15
CA SER A 138 6.21 -0.01 -12.95
C SER A 138 5.40 0.97 -12.11
N VAL A 139 5.00 0.60 -10.89
CA VAL A 139 4.37 1.53 -9.95
C VAL A 139 5.26 2.73 -9.66
N LYS A 140 6.54 2.50 -9.37
CA LYS A 140 7.49 3.58 -9.06
C LYS A 140 7.75 4.51 -10.26
N GLY A 141 7.66 4.01 -11.47
CA GLY A 141 7.76 4.81 -12.70
C GLY A 141 6.51 5.63 -13.04
N TYR A 142 5.40 5.35 -12.40
CA TYR A 142 4.12 6.06 -12.57
C TYR A 142 3.98 7.28 -11.67
N ASN A 143 4.79 7.37 -10.66
CA ASN A 143 4.70 8.36 -9.59
C ASN A 143 5.67 9.55 -9.80
#